data_7ef98ac4015dade2a1538d2c1ca096d0
#
_entry.id   7ef98ac4015dade2a1538d2c1ca096d0
#
_cell.length_a   1.000
_cell.length_b   1.000
_cell.length_c   1.000
_cell.angle_alpha   90.00
_cell.angle_beta   90.00
_cell.angle_gamma   90.00
#
_symmetry.space_group_name_H-M   'P 1'
#
loop_
_entity.id
_entity.type
_entity.pdbx_description
1 polymer ?
#
loop_
_entity_poly.entity_id
_entity_poly.type
_entity_poly.pdbx_seq_one_letter_code
_entity_poly.pdbx_strand_id
1 'polypeptide(L)'
;GRALAGVLRDRLASAPVPRTLRVRAACSTEGEVAWQASSVGRELQFVVSHTVHHLAMVAAVCRRRGLAVPADFGVAPSTQRYRAAGGEAG
;
A
#
# COMPACT_ATOMS: atom_id res chain seq x y z
N GLY A 1 -2.88 5.75 -17.41
CA GLY A 1 -1.61 6.19 -17.99
C GLY A 1 -0.91 7.22 -17.15
N ARG A 2 0.27 7.61 -17.60
CA ARG A 2 1.10 8.60 -16.88
C ARG A 2 0.40 9.95 -16.74
N ALA A 3 -0.35 10.38 -17.76
CA ALA A 3 -1.08 11.66 -17.72
C ALA A 3 -2.14 11.66 -16.61
N LEU A 4 -2.88 10.56 -16.47
CA LEU A 4 -3.87 10.43 -15.41
C LEU A 4 -3.23 10.42 -14.03
N ALA A 5 -2.12 9.68 -13.87
CA ALA A 5 -1.39 9.64 -12.62
C ALA A 5 -0.86 11.02 -12.20
N GLY A 6 -0.37 11.82 -13.16
CA GLY A 6 0.06 13.19 -12.92
C GLY A 6 -1.08 14.11 -12.49
N VAL A 7 -2.24 14.01 -13.16
CA VAL A 7 -3.42 14.79 -12.82
C VAL A 7 -3.91 14.44 -11.40
N LEU A 8 -3.96 13.16 -11.07
CA LEU A 8 -4.36 12.71 -9.73
C LEU A 8 -3.39 13.20 -8.66
N ARG A 9 -2.09 13.14 -8.93
CA ARG A 9 -1.07 13.64 -8.01
C ARG A 9 -1.23 15.13 -7.75
N ASP A 10 -1.43 15.91 -8.81
CA ASP A 10 -1.58 17.35 -8.69
C ASP A 10 -2.84 17.73 -7.92
N ARG A 11 -3.94 17.04 -8.20
CA ARG A 11 -5.20 17.26 -7.48
C ARG A 11 -5.08 16.91 -6.00
N LEU A 12 -4.43 15.79 -5.67
CA LEU A 12 -4.21 15.38 -4.30
C LEU A 12 -3.31 16.36 -3.55
N ALA A 13 -2.28 16.89 -4.23
CA ALA A 13 -1.37 17.86 -3.63
C ALA A 13 -2.05 19.20 -3.36
N SER A 14 -3.01 19.62 -4.18
CA SER A 14 -3.70 20.91 -4.05
C SER A 14 -5.02 20.84 -3.31
N ALA A 15 -5.61 19.66 -3.16
CA ALA A 15 -6.90 19.50 -2.48
C ALA A 15 -6.75 19.68 -0.98
N PRO A 16 -7.71 20.36 -0.32
CA PRO A 16 -7.75 20.35 1.14
C PRO A 16 -8.08 18.94 1.61
N VAL A 17 -7.10 18.28 2.24
CA VAL A 17 -7.25 16.90 2.71
C VAL A 17 -7.48 16.95 4.22
N PRO A 18 -8.60 16.43 4.73
CA PRO A 18 -8.81 16.34 6.17
C PRO A 18 -7.76 15.43 6.79
N ARG A 19 -7.13 15.90 7.87
CA ARG A 19 -6.09 15.14 8.58
C ARG A 19 -6.66 13.99 9.38
N THR A 20 -7.89 14.15 9.84
CA THR A 20 -8.57 13.15 10.66
C THR A 20 -9.75 12.59 9.89
N LEU A 21 -9.95 11.31 10.05
CA LEU A 21 -11.04 10.55 9.43
C LEU A 21 -11.68 9.65 10.48
N ARG A 22 -12.88 9.23 10.19
CA ARG A 22 -13.51 8.13 10.89
C ARG A 22 -13.65 6.97 9.91
N VAL A 23 -13.17 5.81 10.32
CA VAL A 23 -13.19 4.62 9.47
C VAL A 23 -13.99 3.52 10.14
N ARG A 24 -14.48 2.61 9.34
CA ARG A 24 -15.31 1.52 9.78
C ARG A 24 -14.87 0.26 9.02
N ALA A 25 -14.35 -0.70 9.76
CA ALA A 25 -13.91 -1.96 9.18
C ALA A 25 -14.29 -3.10 10.10
N ALA A 26 -14.84 -4.16 9.55
CA ALA A 26 -15.24 -5.32 10.33
C ALA A 26 -14.01 -6.06 10.85
N CYS A 27 -13.93 -6.20 12.17
CA CYS A 27 -12.87 -6.96 12.83
C CYS A 27 -13.37 -8.34 13.28
N SER A 28 -14.67 -8.61 13.13
CA SER A 28 -15.28 -9.91 13.42
C SER A 28 -16.48 -10.11 12.48
N THR A 29 -16.99 -11.31 12.44
CA THR A 29 -18.17 -11.63 11.62
C THR A 29 -19.49 -11.34 12.32
N GLU A 30 -19.45 -10.98 13.58
CA GLU A 30 -20.64 -10.72 14.40
C GLU A 30 -20.57 -9.37 15.07
N GLY A 31 -21.72 -8.82 15.39
CA GLY A 31 -21.85 -7.55 16.09
C GLY A 31 -21.80 -6.35 15.16
N GLU A 32 -22.06 -5.18 15.72
CA GLU A 32 -21.98 -3.93 14.97
C GLU A 32 -20.54 -3.51 14.73
N VAL A 33 -20.31 -2.94 13.56
CA VAL A 33 -19.00 -2.41 13.20
C VAL A 33 -18.93 -0.98 13.70
N ALA A 34 -18.05 -0.75 14.66
CA ALA A 34 -17.88 0.57 15.26
C ALA A 34 -17.03 1.49 14.37
N TRP A 35 -17.35 2.78 14.42
CA TRP A 35 -16.52 3.79 13.80
C TRP A 35 -15.27 4.01 14.64
N GLN A 36 -14.13 4.08 13.97
CA GLN A 36 -12.83 4.29 14.59
C GLN A 36 -12.22 5.59 14.09
N ALA A 37 -11.53 6.28 14.98
CA ALA A 37 -10.73 7.43 14.58
C ALA A 37 -9.51 6.98 13.81
N SER A 38 -9.22 7.67 12.72
CA SER A 38 -8.04 7.42 11.91
C SER A 38 -7.54 8.75 11.32
N SER A 39 -6.60 8.65 10.41
CA SER A 39 -6.08 9.81 9.70
C SER A 39 -5.84 9.45 8.24
N VAL A 40 -5.75 10.45 7.38
CA VAL A 40 -5.40 10.23 5.97
C VAL A 40 -4.06 9.50 5.88
N GLY A 41 -3.07 9.89 6.69
CA GLY A 41 -1.76 9.24 6.70
C GLY A 41 -1.85 7.75 7.01
N ARG A 42 -2.60 7.40 8.04
CA ARG A 42 -2.77 5.99 8.42
C ARG A 42 -3.48 5.19 7.34
N GLU A 43 -4.51 5.77 6.72
CA GLU A 43 -5.25 5.09 5.67
C GLU A 43 -4.42 4.91 4.40
N LEU A 44 -3.59 5.89 4.06
CA LEU A 44 -2.64 5.75 2.96
C LEU A 44 -1.60 4.68 3.24
N GLN A 45 -1.07 4.62 4.46
CA GLN A 45 -0.15 3.55 4.86
C GLN A 45 -0.80 2.17 4.75
N PHE A 46 -2.06 2.06 5.15
CA PHE A 46 -2.81 0.82 5.03
C PHE A 46 -2.96 0.40 3.56
N VAL A 47 -3.33 1.34 2.68
CA VAL A 47 -3.48 1.06 1.25
C VAL A 47 -2.16 0.58 0.64
N VAL A 48 -1.06 1.25 0.95
CA VAL A 48 0.26 0.85 0.45
C VAL A 48 0.64 -0.54 0.96
N SER A 49 0.51 -0.77 2.26
CA SER A 49 0.83 -2.05 2.87
C SER A 49 -0.01 -3.19 2.29
N HIS A 50 -1.31 -2.97 2.15
CA HIS A 50 -2.24 -3.96 1.62
C HIS A 50 -1.93 -4.27 0.14
N THR A 51 -1.64 -3.24 -0.64
CA THR A 51 -1.27 -3.39 -2.05
C THR A 51 0.04 -4.18 -2.20
N VAL A 52 1.06 -3.85 -1.41
CA VAL A 52 2.34 -4.57 -1.42
C VAL A 52 2.11 -6.04 -1.06
N HIS A 53 1.27 -6.34 -0.08
CA HIS A 53 0.96 -7.71 0.31
C HIS A 53 0.36 -8.50 -0.87
N HIS A 54 -0.61 -7.93 -1.56
CA HIS A 54 -1.21 -8.57 -2.74
C HIS A 54 -0.20 -8.76 -3.87
N LEU A 55 0.62 -7.76 -4.13
CA LEU A 55 1.65 -7.87 -5.17
C LEU A 55 2.69 -8.93 -4.83
N ALA A 56 3.06 -9.08 -3.55
CA ALA A 56 3.97 -10.13 -3.11
C ALA A 56 3.37 -11.53 -3.35
N MET A 57 2.07 -11.69 -3.12
CA MET A 57 1.37 -12.94 -3.40
C MET A 57 1.35 -13.25 -4.90
N VAL A 58 1.07 -12.24 -5.73
CA VAL A 58 1.10 -12.38 -7.18
C VAL A 58 2.51 -12.78 -7.65
N ALA A 59 3.54 -12.13 -7.12
CA ALA A 59 4.93 -12.44 -7.44
C ALA A 59 5.27 -13.88 -7.10
N ALA A 60 4.85 -14.37 -5.93
CA ALA A 60 5.10 -15.75 -5.51
C ALA A 60 4.45 -16.76 -6.46
N VAL A 61 3.20 -16.52 -6.87
CA VAL A 61 2.50 -17.39 -7.82
C VAL A 61 3.21 -17.39 -9.17
N CYS A 62 3.59 -16.22 -9.67
CA CYS A 62 4.29 -16.10 -10.95
C CYS A 62 5.62 -16.86 -10.94
N ARG A 63 6.42 -16.70 -9.88
CA ARG A 63 7.70 -17.41 -9.76
C ARG A 63 7.52 -18.92 -9.69
N ARG A 64 6.51 -19.38 -8.97
CA ARG A 64 6.20 -20.82 -8.93
C ARG A 64 5.84 -21.39 -10.29
N ARG A 65 5.29 -20.56 -11.17
CA ARG A 65 4.95 -20.96 -12.54
C ARG A 65 6.07 -20.70 -13.55
N GLY A 66 7.25 -20.33 -13.06
CA GLY A 66 8.41 -20.09 -13.90
C GLY A 66 8.38 -18.76 -14.65
N LEU A 67 7.50 -17.84 -14.27
CA LEU A 67 7.45 -16.52 -14.88
C LEU A 67 8.47 -15.59 -14.24
N ALA A 68 9.12 -14.77 -15.06
CA ALA A 68 10.07 -13.78 -14.57
C ALA A 68 9.31 -12.61 -13.94
N VAL A 69 9.74 -12.21 -12.74
CA VAL A 69 9.16 -11.08 -12.01
C VAL A 69 10.31 -10.17 -11.59
N PRO A 70 10.17 -8.84 -11.74
CA PRO A 70 11.21 -7.92 -11.25
C PRO A 70 11.51 -8.15 -9.77
N ALA A 71 12.77 -7.96 -9.39
CA ALA A 71 13.23 -8.26 -8.03
C ALA A 71 12.55 -7.41 -6.97
N ASP A 72 12.17 -6.18 -7.29
CA ASP A 72 11.51 -5.26 -6.38
C ASP A 72 9.98 -5.31 -6.43
N PHE A 73 9.42 -6.14 -7.30
CA PHE A 73 7.96 -6.29 -7.42
C PHE A 73 7.40 -6.93 -6.16
N GLY A 74 6.44 -6.26 -5.54
CA GLY A 74 5.83 -6.74 -4.29
C GLY A 74 6.73 -6.59 -3.07
N VAL A 75 7.77 -5.77 -3.15
CA VAL A 75 8.68 -5.48 -2.04
C VAL A 75 8.27 -4.16 -1.39
N ALA A 76 8.16 -4.15 -0.07
CA ALA A 76 7.75 -2.96 0.67
C ALA A 76 8.74 -1.80 0.47
N PRO A 77 8.25 -0.56 0.40
CA PRO A 77 9.14 0.61 0.25
C PRO A 77 10.22 0.69 1.31
N SER A 78 9.93 0.33 2.55
CA SER A 78 10.90 0.31 3.62
C SER A 78 12.03 -0.69 3.36
N THR A 79 11.71 -1.86 2.81
CA THR A 79 12.69 -2.87 2.44
C THR A 79 13.53 -2.40 1.27
N GLN A 80 12.93 -1.76 0.27
CA GLN A 80 13.64 -1.20 -0.86
C GLN A 80 14.63 -0.12 -0.40
N ARG A 81 14.20 0.75 0.52
CA ARG A 81 15.07 1.79 1.08
C ARG A 81 16.23 1.19 1.87
N TYR A 82 15.97 0.14 2.62
CA TYR A 82 17.02 -0.57 3.36
C TYR A 82 18.06 -1.15 2.40
N ARG A 83 17.64 -1.80 1.33
CA ARG A 83 18.52 -2.37 0.31
C ARG A 83 19.33 -1.28 -0.40
N ALA A 84 18.69 -0.16 -0.75
CA ALA A 84 19.35 0.97 -1.41
C ALA A 84 20.41 1.62 -0.51
N ALA A 85 20.25 1.55 0.81
CA ALA A 85 21.21 2.05 1.78
C ALA A 85 22.37 1.08 2.06
N GLY A 86 22.44 -0.03 1.31
CA GLY A 86 23.51 -1.02 1.46
C GLY A 86 23.20 -2.11 2.47
N GLY A 87 21.96 -2.22 2.93
CA GLY A 87 21.53 -3.27 3.81
C GLY A 87 21.50 -4.62 3.11
N GLU A 88 21.77 -5.70 3.87
CA GLU A 88 21.65 -7.05 3.33
C GLU A 88 20.18 -7.46 3.26
N ALA A 89 19.79 -8.06 2.14
CA ALA A 89 18.50 -8.69 2.02
C ALA A 89 18.56 -10.02 2.77
N GLY A 90 18.10 -9.98 3.99
CA GLY A 90 18.03 -11.17 4.82
C GLY A 90 16.95 -12.13 4.42
#